data_f5c1a8dcebe5d1ac3139743397e3893e
#
_entry.id   f5c1a8dcebe5d1ac3139743397e3893e
#
_cell.length_a   1.000
_cell.length_b   1.000
_cell.length_c   1.000
_cell.angle_alpha   90.00
_cell.angle_beta   90.00
_cell.angle_gamma   90.00
#
_symmetry.space_group_name_H-M   'P 1'
#
loop_
_entity.id
_entity.type
_entity.pdbx_description
1 polymer ?
#
loop_
_entity_poly.entity_id
_entity_poly.type
_entity_poly.pdbx_seq_one_letter_code
_entity_poly.pdbx_strand_id
1 'polypeptide(L)'
;MNRFNTLLILLGLFFIPMISNGTIQKPDILIYKGDTISLKDFPLELLREKNSSISKRLNDTSCLSTDCWRQYIGIWEIENDSLFLIGLRDCCDYKNISLKKIFPEQWIKNQKIFADWYSGKIKAGFSKEIEYSEKYDEFFYKKQINICIANGIINELIIKEIDKN
;
A
#
# COMPACT_ATOMS: atom_id res chain seq x y z
N MET A 1 38.85 30.22 -23.81
CA MET A 1 37.68 29.33 -23.79
C MET A 1 36.49 30.17 -24.21
N ASN A 2 35.89 29.87 -25.39
CA ASN A 2 34.85 30.72 -25.98
C ASN A 2 33.59 30.70 -25.16
N ARG A 3 32.97 31.86 -24.87
CA ARG A 3 31.73 32.01 -24.12
C ARG A 3 30.59 31.08 -24.61
N PHE A 4 30.63 30.77 -25.91
CA PHE A 4 29.66 29.84 -26.52
C PHE A 4 29.86 28.39 -26.06
N ASN A 5 31.09 27.91 -25.89
CA ASN A 5 31.36 26.57 -25.37
C ASN A 5 31.01 26.42 -23.90
N THR A 6 31.17 27.50 -23.11
CA THR A 6 30.76 27.50 -21.67
C THR A 6 29.24 27.43 -21.51
N LEU A 7 28.49 28.11 -22.41
CA LEU A 7 27.02 28.08 -22.41
C LEU A 7 26.49 26.68 -22.80
N LEU A 8 27.11 26.00 -23.79
CA LEU A 8 26.74 24.63 -24.17
C LEU A 8 27.02 23.61 -23.08
N ILE A 9 28.11 23.76 -22.31
CA ILE A 9 28.42 22.88 -21.17
C ILE A 9 27.42 23.10 -20.05
N LEU A 10 27.05 24.36 -19.74
CA LEU A 10 26.03 24.70 -18.75
C LEU A 10 24.62 24.14 -19.14
N LEU A 11 24.23 24.24 -20.41
CA LEU A 11 23.00 23.68 -20.92
C LEU A 11 22.97 22.14 -20.79
N GLY A 12 24.11 21.48 -21.11
CA GLY A 12 24.26 20.03 -21.01
C GLY A 12 24.10 19.48 -19.58
N LEU A 13 24.47 20.24 -18.55
CA LEU A 13 24.33 19.86 -17.15
C LEU A 13 22.86 19.85 -16.68
N PHE A 14 21.96 20.60 -17.32
CA PHE A 14 20.52 20.57 -17.03
C PHE A 14 19.79 19.33 -17.54
N PHE A 15 20.39 18.56 -18.45
CA PHE A 15 19.80 17.36 -19.03
C PHE A 15 20.34 16.05 -18.42
N ILE A 16 21.07 16.10 -17.30
CA ILE A 16 21.44 14.89 -16.58
C ILE A 16 20.18 14.38 -15.91
N PRO A 17 19.59 13.23 -16.34
CA PRO A 17 18.45 12.65 -15.63
C PRO A 17 18.91 12.27 -14.23
N MET A 18 18.42 12.96 -13.22
CA MET A 18 18.56 12.51 -11.84
C MET A 18 17.75 11.22 -11.71
N ILE A 19 18.42 10.08 -11.63
CA ILE A 19 17.80 8.82 -11.27
C ILE A 19 17.42 8.96 -9.79
N SER A 20 16.21 9.41 -9.56
CA SER A 20 15.63 9.46 -8.21
C SER A 20 15.08 8.09 -7.88
N ASN A 21 15.76 7.34 -7.05
CA ASN A 21 15.20 6.15 -6.42
C ASN A 21 14.21 6.61 -5.35
N GLY A 22 12.90 6.51 -5.64
CA GLY A 22 11.86 6.79 -4.67
C GLY A 22 11.96 5.83 -3.47
N THR A 23 11.77 6.34 -2.25
CA THR A 23 11.73 5.50 -1.04
C THR A 23 10.58 4.50 -1.14
N ILE A 24 10.88 3.22 -0.87
CA ILE A 24 9.85 2.16 -0.82
C ILE A 24 8.86 2.50 0.29
N GLN A 25 7.57 2.53 -0.07
CA GLN A 25 6.51 2.86 0.87
C GLN A 25 6.19 1.69 1.79
N LYS A 26 5.92 1.97 3.08
CA LYS A 26 5.45 0.97 4.03
C LYS A 26 4.18 0.31 3.50
N PRO A 27 4.11 -1.02 3.46
CA PRO A 27 2.94 -1.72 2.95
C PRO A 27 1.75 -1.62 3.92
N ASP A 28 0.54 -1.72 3.39
CA ASP A 28 -0.62 -2.07 4.18
C ASP A 28 -0.56 -3.56 4.57
N ILE A 29 -1.39 -3.97 5.50
CA ILE A 29 -1.42 -5.33 6.04
C ILE A 29 -2.77 -5.97 5.67
N LEU A 30 -2.75 -7.16 5.06
CA LEU A 30 -3.93 -7.98 4.83
C LEU A 30 -3.88 -9.22 5.72
N ILE A 31 -4.94 -9.46 6.45
CA ILE A 31 -5.15 -10.70 7.22
C ILE A 31 -6.04 -11.61 6.37
N TYR A 32 -5.53 -12.79 6.04
CA TYR A 32 -6.24 -13.80 5.29
C TYR A 32 -5.99 -15.19 5.87
N LYS A 33 -7.06 -15.86 6.34
CA LYS A 33 -7.00 -17.20 6.97
C LYS A 33 -5.96 -17.30 8.10
N GLY A 34 -5.80 -16.21 8.87
CA GLY A 34 -4.84 -16.13 9.98
C GLY A 34 -3.39 -15.81 9.59
N ASP A 35 -3.10 -15.70 8.30
CA ASP A 35 -1.81 -15.24 7.82
C ASP A 35 -1.80 -13.73 7.60
N THR A 36 -0.63 -13.12 7.76
CA THR A 36 -0.40 -11.69 7.52
C THR A 36 0.35 -11.49 6.21
N ILE A 37 -0.21 -10.69 5.32
CA ILE A 37 0.29 -10.44 3.97
C ILE A 37 0.58 -8.95 3.82
N SER A 38 1.76 -8.60 3.30
CA SER A 38 2.12 -7.22 2.99
C SER A 38 1.52 -6.79 1.65
N LEU A 39 0.68 -5.74 1.68
CA LEU A 39 0.07 -5.17 0.49
C LEU A 39 0.85 -3.95 0.00
N LYS A 40 1.25 -3.98 -1.26
CA LYS A 40 1.79 -2.80 -1.97
C LYS A 40 0.69 -1.96 -2.62
N ASP A 41 -0.53 -2.48 -2.65
CA ASP A 41 -1.75 -1.78 -3.04
C ASP A 41 -2.35 -1.10 -1.81
N PHE A 42 -2.94 0.08 -1.99
CA PHE A 42 -3.45 0.92 -0.91
C PHE A 42 -4.93 1.22 -1.11
N PRO A 43 -5.83 0.27 -0.74
CA PRO A 43 -7.26 0.38 -1.06
C PRO A 43 -7.95 1.63 -0.49
N LEU A 44 -7.46 2.18 0.61
CA LEU A 44 -8.05 3.37 1.22
C LEU A 44 -7.74 4.66 0.44
N GLU A 45 -6.69 4.71 -0.37
CA GLU A 45 -6.35 5.91 -1.15
C GLU A 45 -7.45 6.26 -2.16
N LEU A 46 -8.12 5.26 -2.76
CA LEU A 46 -9.26 5.52 -3.66
C LEU A 46 -10.42 6.24 -2.97
N LEU A 47 -10.66 5.95 -1.69
CA LEU A 47 -11.67 6.66 -0.89
C LEU A 47 -11.17 8.05 -0.48
N ARG A 48 -9.91 8.14 -0.06
CA ARG A 48 -9.26 9.39 0.35
C ARG A 48 -9.29 10.43 -0.75
N GLU A 49 -9.00 10.05 -1.99
CA GLU A 49 -9.06 10.93 -3.16
C GLU A 49 -10.45 11.49 -3.43
N LYS A 50 -11.49 10.69 -3.17
CA LYS A 50 -12.89 11.06 -3.42
C LYS A 50 -13.58 11.74 -2.24
N ASN A 51 -12.98 11.68 -1.04
CA ASN A 51 -13.61 12.18 0.19
C ASN A 51 -12.67 13.10 0.97
N SER A 52 -12.83 14.40 0.75
CA SER A 52 -11.99 15.43 1.40
C SER A 52 -12.05 15.44 2.93
N SER A 53 -13.20 15.06 3.51
CA SER A 53 -13.35 14.96 4.98
C SER A 53 -12.51 13.85 5.57
N ILE A 54 -12.52 12.66 4.94
CA ILE A 54 -11.68 11.53 5.35
C ILE A 54 -10.20 11.87 5.13
N SER A 55 -9.86 12.45 3.99
CA SER A 55 -8.49 12.92 3.70
C SER A 55 -7.96 13.86 4.78
N LYS A 56 -8.75 14.86 5.17
CA LYS A 56 -8.38 15.80 6.22
C LYS A 56 -8.15 15.09 7.57
N ARG A 57 -9.09 14.23 7.99
CA ARG A 57 -8.98 13.52 9.27
C ARG A 57 -7.76 12.59 9.33
N LEU A 58 -7.42 11.92 8.23
CA LEU A 58 -6.21 11.10 8.14
C LEU A 58 -4.95 11.98 8.32
N ASN A 59 -4.89 13.12 7.63
CA ASN A 59 -3.76 14.05 7.73
C ASN A 59 -3.60 14.65 9.13
N ASP A 60 -4.71 14.95 9.81
CA ASP A 60 -4.70 15.55 11.14
C ASP A 60 -4.37 14.56 12.27
N THR A 61 -4.38 13.26 11.99
CA THR A 61 -4.32 12.22 13.04
C THR A 61 -2.98 11.50 13.10
N SER A 62 -2.15 11.61 12.08
CA SER A 62 -0.96 10.77 11.94
C SER A 62 0.27 11.55 11.47
N CYS A 63 1.45 10.96 11.65
CA CYS A 63 2.70 11.61 11.29
C CYS A 63 3.06 11.35 9.82
N LEU A 64 3.81 12.29 9.23
CA LEU A 64 4.38 12.18 7.88
C LEU A 64 5.80 11.64 7.96
N SER A 65 6.10 10.58 7.19
CA SER A 65 7.46 10.08 6.97
C SER A 65 7.70 9.80 5.47
N THR A 66 8.96 9.82 5.03
CA THR A 66 9.32 9.64 3.63
C THR A 66 8.98 8.25 3.10
N ASP A 67 8.98 7.24 3.96
CA ASP A 67 8.60 5.86 3.67
C ASP A 67 7.11 5.58 3.90
N CYS A 68 6.35 6.58 4.35
CA CYS A 68 4.90 6.50 4.54
C CYS A 68 4.24 7.87 4.37
N TRP A 69 4.30 8.42 3.17
CA TRP A 69 3.70 9.72 2.85
C TRP A 69 2.16 9.72 2.92
N ARG A 70 1.53 8.52 2.91
CA ARG A 70 0.09 8.37 3.18
C ARG A 70 -0.29 8.67 4.63
N GLN A 71 0.69 8.64 5.56
CA GLN A 71 0.55 8.92 6.99
C GLN A 71 -0.14 7.80 7.79
N TYR A 72 -0.56 6.70 7.17
CA TYR A 72 -1.18 5.56 7.82
C TYR A 72 -0.74 4.24 7.19
N ILE A 73 -0.93 3.15 7.94
CA ILE A 73 -0.86 1.77 7.47
C ILE A 73 -2.25 1.17 7.67
N GLY A 74 -2.89 0.77 6.57
CA GLY A 74 -4.19 0.09 6.59
C GLY A 74 -4.05 -1.36 7.06
N ILE A 75 -4.99 -1.81 7.89
CA ILE A 75 -5.10 -3.21 8.28
C ILE A 75 -6.42 -3.73 7.72
N TRP A 76 -6.30 -4.71 6.83
CA TRP A 76 -7.39 -5.27 6.05
C TRP A 76 -7.65 -6.70 6.43
N GLU A 77 -8.88 -7.16 6.24
CA GLU A 77 -9.29 -8.55 6.44
C GLU A 77 -10.19 -8.99 5.30
N ILE A 78 -10.02 -10.23 4.87
CA ILE A 78 -10.96 -10.90 3.97
C ILE A 78 -11.81 -11.85 4.79
N GLU A 79 -13.11 -11.60 4.81
CA GLU A 79 -14.11 -12.41 5.49
C GLU A 79 -15.35 -12.56 4.60
N ASN A 80 -15.84 -13.80 4.41
CA ASN A 80 -17.03 -14.11 3.60
C ASN A 80 -17.00 -13.42 2.21
N ASP A 81 -15.92 -13.63 1.47
CA ASP A 81 -15.66 -13.06 0.15
C ASP A 81 -15.79 -11.52 0.08
N SER A 82 -15.50 -10.85 1.17
CA SER A 82 -15.57 -9.39 1.27
C SER A 82 -14.32 -8.82 1.91
N LEU A 83 -13.90 -7.64 1.41
CA LEU A 83 -12.76 -6.89 1.95
C LEU A 83 -13.24 -5.91 3.02
N PHE A 84 -12.62 -5.96 4.18
CA PHE A 84 -12.90 -5.06 5.30
C PHE A 84 -11.65 -4.31 5.74
N LEU A 85 -11.80 -3.02 6.03
CA LEU A 85 -10.84 -2.26 6.81
C LEU A 85 -11.12 -2.52 8.29
N ILE A 86 -10.18 -3.14 9.00
CA ILE A 86 -10.32 -3.51 10.42
C ILE A 86 -9.49 -2.62 11.35
N GLY A 87 -8.57 -1.83 10.80
CA GLY A 87 -7.75 -0.94 11.62
C GLY A 87 -6.88 -0.02 10.78
N LEU A 88 -6.35 0.97 11.47
CA LEU A 88 -5.33 1.87 10.97
C LEU A 88 -4.22 1.99 12.00
N ARG A 89 -2.97 2.13 11.54
CA ARG A 89 -1.82 2.45 12.39
C ARG A 89 -1.12 3.70 11.92
N ASP A 90 -0.58 4.44 12.87
CA ASP A 90 0.33 5.55 12.59
C ASP A 90 1.64 5.02 11.98
N CYS A 91 2.22 5.81 11.06
CA CYS A 91 3.43 5.42 10.36
C CYS A 91 4.71 5.52 11.19
N CYS A 92 4.75 6.37 12.20
CA CYS A 92 5.97 6.64 12.95
C CYS A 92 6.10 5.74 14.18
N ASP A 93 5.07 5.68 14.99
CA ASP A 93 5.10 4.93 16.25
C ASP A 93 4.23 3.68 16.25
N TYR A 94 3.59 3.37 15.11
CA TYR A 94 2.72 2.20 14.90
C TYR A 94 1.53 2.11 15.86
N LYS A 95 1.18 3.21 16.54
CA LYS A 95 -0.01 3.27 17.40
C LYS A 95 -1.28 3.12 16.60
N ASN A 96 -2.27 2.50 17.21
CA ASN A 96 -3.57 2.34 16.60
C ASN A 96 -4.29 3.68 16.46
N ILE A 97 -4.77 3.97 15.26
CA ILE A 97 -5.66 5.09 14.97
C ILE A 97 -7.09 4.55 15.03
N SER A 98 -7.92 5.15 15.88
CA SER A 98 -9.33 4.74 16.00
C SER A 98 -10.09 5.02 14.70
N LEU A 99 -10.77 4.00 14.15
CA LEU A 99 -11.62 4.16 12.97
C LEU A 99 -12.71 5.23 13.18
N LYS A 100 -13.25 5.36 14.40
CA LYS A 100 -14.26 6.39 14.74
C LYS A 100 -13.77 7.83 14.61
N LYS A 101 -12.45 8.06 14.68
CA LYS A 101 -11.87 9.39 14.44
C LYS A 101 -11.86 9.76 12.96
N ILE A 102 -11.77 8.77 12.09
CA ILE A 102 -11.60 8.95 10.65
C ILE A 102 -12.94 8.83 9.91
N PHE A 103 -13.74 7.81 10.24
CA PHE A 103 -14.95 7.45 9.51
C PHE A 103 -16.23 7.80 10.27
N PRO A 104 -17.34 8.04 9.55
CA PRO A 104 -18.67 8.13 10.15
C PRO A 104 -19.03 6.85 10.91
N GLU A 105 -19.65 6.99 12.07
CA GLU A 105 -19.96 5.84 12.95
C GLU A 105 -20.87 4.80 12.26
N GLN A 106 -21.78 5.24 11.41
CA GLN A 106 -22.69 4.36 10.66
C GLN A 106 -21.97 3.43 9.66
N TRP A 107 -20.72 3.73 9.28
CA TRP A 107 -19.91 2.87 8.40
C TRP A 107 -19.25 1.73 9.18
N ILE A 108 -19.12 1.89 10.51
CA ILE A 108 -18.41 0.96 11.36
C ILE A 108 -19.40 -0.08 11.88
N LYS A 109 -19.31 -1.31 11.40
CA LYS A 109 -20.10 -2.46 11.88
C LYS A 109 -19.18 -3.52 12.44
N ASN A 110 -19.44 -3.98 13.66
CA ASN A 110 -18.60 -4.99 14.33
C ASN A 110 -17.09 -4.62 14.31
N GLN A 111 -16.77 -3.34 14.57
CA GLN A 111 -15.41 -2.77 14.59
C GLN A 111 -14.68 -2.80 13.24
N LYS A 112 -15.36 -3.04 12.14
CA LYS A 112 -14.81 -3.04 10.78
C LYS A 112 -15.67 -2.24 9.81
N ILE A 113 -15.08 -1.85 8.66
CA ILE A 113 -15.73 -1.10 7.61
C ILE A 113 -15.64 -1.92 6.33
N PHE A 114 -16.77 -2.20 5.71
CA PHE A 114 -16.82 -2.83 4.40
C PHE A 114 -16.27 -1.89 3.33
N ALA A 115 -15.35 -2.37 2.51
CA ALA A 115 -14.63 -1.55 1.54
C ALA A 115 -15.37 -1.43 0.19
N ASP A 116 -16.65 -1.04 0.20
CA ASP A 116 -17.50 -0.92 -0.99
C ASP A 116 -16.96 0.06 -2.04
N TRP A 117 -16.11 0.98 -1.65
CA TRP A 117 -15.43 1.92 -2.54
C TRP A 117 -14.31 1.31 -3.37
N TYR A 118 -13.81 0.09 -3.00
CA TYR A 118 -12.65 -0.49 -3.62
C TYR A 118 -13.02 -1.47 -4.72
N SER A 119 -12.55 -1.18 -5.93
CA SER A 119 -12.56 -2.10 -7.08
C SER A 119 -11.16 -2.11 -7.69
N GLY A 120 -10.57 -3.29 -7.82
CA GLY A 120 -9.22 -3.42 -8.31
C GLY A 120 -8.66 -4.84 -8.19
N LYS A 121 -7.35 -4.94 -8.45
CA LYS A 121 -6.60 -6.19 -8.29
C LYS A 121 -5.54 -5.99 -7.22
N ILE A 122 -5.48 -6.91 -6.27
CA ILE A 122 -4.41 -6.99 -5.27
C ILE A 122 -3.49 -8.14 -5.68
N LYS A 123 -2.18 -7.87 -5.67
CA LYS A 123 -1.14 -8.86 -5.93
C LYS A 123 -0.07 -8.76 -4.86
N ALA A 124 0.10 -9.83 -4.08
CA ALA A 124 1.04 -9.82 -2.97
C ALA A 124 1.79 -11.15 -2.84
N GLY A 125 3.03 -11.06 -2.36
CA GLY A 125 3.78 -12.23 -1.94
C GLY A 125 3.16 -12.81 -0.67
N PHE A 126 3.03 -14.13 -0.61
CA PHE A 126 2.36 -14.83 0.46
C PHE A 126 3.06 -16.15 0.75
N SER A 127 3.73 -16.25 1.89
CA SER A 127 4.20 -17.53 2.45
C SER A 127 4.91 -17.28 3.78
N LYS A 128 4.89 -18.28 4.68
CA LYS A 128 5.76 -18.30 5.87
C LYS A 128 7.22 -18.55 5.52
N GLU A 129 7.47 -19.18 4.39
CA GLU A 129 8.80 -19.46 3.90
C GLU A 129 9.20 -18.39 2.90
N ILE A 130 10.27 -17.68 3.24
CA ILE A 130 10.92 -16.67 2.39
C ILE A 130 12.23 -17.31 1.91
N GLU A 131 12.47 -17.25 0.63
CA GLU A 131 13.68 -17.77 0.02
C GLU A 131 14.54 -16.61 -0.49
N TYR A 132 15.83 -16.63 -0.13
CA TYR A 132 16.79 -15.67 -0.63
C TYR A 132 17.28 -16.08 -2.03
N SER A 133 17.35 -15.14 -2.94
CA SER A 133 17.94 -15.33 -4.27
C SER A 133 19.24 -14.57 -4.40
N GLU A 134 20.36 -15.29 -4.49
CA GLU A 134 21.68 -14.70 -4.73
C GLU A 134 21.75 -13.94 -6.07
N LYS A 135 20.98 -14.39 -7.07
CA LYS A 135 20.95 -13.76 -8.40
C LYS A 135 20.41 -12.32 -8.37
N TYR A 136 19.48 -12.03 -7.48
CA TYR A 136 18.81 -10.71 -7.42
C TYR A 136 19.07 -9.97 -6.12
N ASP A 137 19.84 -10.59 -5.18
CA ASP A 137 20.09 -10.06 -3.84
C ASP A 137 18.81 -9.67 -3.09
N GLU A 138 17.74 -10.48 -3.24
CA GLU A 138 16.42 -10.22 -2.71
C GLU A 138 15.79 -11.47 -2.09
N PHE A 139 14.87 -11.24 -1.14
CA PHE A 139 14.02 -12.27 -0.58
C PHE A 139 12.72 -12.41 -1.37
N PHE A 140 12.34 -13.63 -1.71
CA PHE A 140 11.13 -13.95 -2.44
C PHE A 140 10.20 -14.83 -1.62
N TYR A 141 8.90 -14.55 -1.73
CA TYR A 141 7.88 -15.44 -1.22
C TYR A 141 7.69 -16.63 -2.16
N LYS A 142 7.47 -17.84 -1.59
CA LYS A 142 7.18 -19.02 -2.40
C LYS A 142 5.79 -19.03 -3.02
N LYS A 143 4.88 -18.23 -2.51
CA LYS A 143 3.49 -18.13 -3.01
C LYS A 143 3.12 -16.69 -3.30
N GLN A 144 2.23 -16.52 -4.26
CA GLN A 144 1.63 -15.25 -4.60
C GLN A 144 0.11 -15.38 -4.51
N ILE A 145 -0.52 -14.42 -3.86
CA ILE A 145 -1.97 -14.25 -3.87
C ILE A 145 -2.34 -13.17 -4.90
N ASN A 146 -3.34 -13.49 -5.73
CA ASN A 146 -3.96 -12.55 -6.66
C ASN A 146 -5.45 -12.49 -6.34
N ILE A 147 -5.98 -11.30 -6.10
CA ILE A 147 -7.36 -11.09 -5.69
C ILE A 147 -7.98 -10.05 -6.62
N CYS A 148 -9.09 -10.41 -7.26
CA CYS A 148 -9.92 -9.47 -8.04
C CYS A 148 -11.11 -9.06 -7.21
N ILE A 149 -11.30 -7.75 -7.00
CA ILE A 149 -12.31 -7.17 -6.13
C ILE A 149 -13.16 -6.19 -6.93
N ALA A 150 -14.46 -6.24 -6.75
CA ALA A 150 -15.41 -5.28 -7.28
C ALA A 150 -16.33 -4.79 -6.16
N ASN A 151 -16.32 -3.48 -5.88
CA ASN A 151 -17.11 -2.85 -4.82
C ASN A 151 -16.98 -3.58 -3.47
N GLY A 152 -15.73 -3.90 -3.09
CA GLY A 152 -15.42 -4.61 -1.86
C GLY A 152 -15.68 -6.12 -1.86
N ILE A 153 -16.32 -6.67 -2.90
CA ILE A 153 -16.62 -8.10 -3.04
C ILE A 153 -15.51 -8.78 -3.83
N ILE A 154 -15.05 -9.93 -3.36
CA ILE A 154 -14.03 -10.74 -4.02
C ILE A 154 -14.69 -11.60 -5.07
N ASN A 155 -14.37 -11.33 -6.33
CA ASN A 155 -14.86 -12.12 -7.47
C ASN A 155 -13.94 -13.30 -7.78
N GLU A 156 -12.65 -13.16 -7.49
CA GLU A 156 -11.66 -14.19 -7.75
C GLU A 156 -10.52 -14.07 -6.73
N LEU A 157 -10.07 -15.20 -6.20
CA LEU A 157 -8.90 -15.30 -5.34
C LEU A 157 -8.08 -16.52 -5.77
N ILE A 158 -6.86 -16.29 -6.24
CA ILE A 158 -5.96 -17.34 -6.72
C ILE A 158 -4.66 -17.27 -5.92
N ILE A 159 -4.24 -18.40 -5.37
CA ILE A 159 -2.92 -18.57 -4.77
C ILE A 159 -2.10 -19.43 -5.73
N LYS A 160 -0.95 -18.93 -6.16
CA LYS A 160 -0.01 -19.63 -7.05
C LYS A 160 1.31 -19.85 -6.33
N GLU A 161 1.94 -20.98 -6.57
CA GLU A 161 3.34 -21.14 -6.24
C GLU A 161 4.19 -20.39 -7.25
N ILE A 162 5.28 -19.76 -6.76
CA ILE A 162 6.23 -19.05 -7.62
C ILE A 162 7.32 -20.05 -7.94
N ASP A 163 7.24 -20.66 -9.12
CA ASP A 163 8.31 -21.52 -9.62
C ASP A 163 9.48 -20.62 -10.03
N LYS A 164 10.65 -20.94 -9.49
CA LYS A 164 11.91 -20.32 -9.94
C LYS A 164 12.42 -21.13 -11.14
N ASN A 165 12.19 -20.61 -12.33
CA ASN A 165 12.97 -20.99 -13.52
C ASN A 165 14.14 -20.02 -13.71
#